data_ed96f81951145308dc4a3888ef2f6910
#
_entry.id   ed96f81951145308dc4a3888ef2f6910
#
_cell.length_a   1.000
_cell.length_b   1.000
_cell.length_c   1.000
_cell.angle_alpha   90.00
_cell.angle_beta   90.00
_cell.angle_gamma   90.00
#
_symmetry.space_group_name_H-M   'P 1'
#
loop_
_entity.id
_entity.type
_entity.pdbx_description
1 polymer ?
#
loop_
_entity_poly.entity_id
_entity_poly.type
_entity_poly.pdbx_seq_one_letter_code
_entity_poly.pdbx_strand_id
1 'polypeptide(L)'
;MLVHFRVTAPADLARDILRRWLDDPRLIDVVHLPGAVRPSGDLLEADVAREAASDILEQLDRAGVRERGGVAISQPLGTPSTAAEDAERAARGDPDDAVIWSLVEDEAQAASRATPSYLVFLLIAVALAGIAVLTDSAVLVVGAMVVGPDFSVVAAACTGAVLGRWRLAGRALWLLVWSFALVTAVVAVAAFATLHAGAFTPEEVTRARPQTGFIWRPDIWSFVVALLAGAAGVWAQTTDKTSAMVGVFISVTTVPAAGNLALGVAIGSAAEIAGSASQLGLNVLGLLVAGVTTLLLQRIAWRHLDADRRARLDRLLRPAPAHAHPWQRR
;
A
#
# COMPACT_ATOMS: atom_id res chain seq x y z
N MET A 1 -12.95 -5.50 -14.43
CA MET A 1 -13.42 -4.80 -13.19
C MET A 1 -13.36 -3.30 -13.42
N LEU A 2 -14.47 -2.57 -13.20
CA LEU A 2 -14.54 -1.13 -13.43
C LEU A 2 -14.34 -0.35 -12.13
N VAL A 3 -13.99 0.92 -12.28
CA VAL A 3 -13.84 1.90 -11.20
C VAL A 3 -14.73 3.09 -11.53
N HIS A 4 -15.56 3.50 -10.60
CA HIS A 4 -16.47 4.63 -10.76
C HIS A 4 -15.75 5.93 -10.45
N PHE A 5 -15.77 6.85 -11.41
CA PHE A 5 -15.24 8.20 -11.29
C PHE A 5 -16.39 9.21 -11.14
N ARG A 6 -16.27 10.07 -10.14
CA ARG A 6 -17.13 11.22 -9.96
C ARG A 6 -16.26 12.47 -9.94
N VAL A 7 -16.43 13.31 -10.94
CA VAL A 7 -15.63 14.52 -11.16
C VAL A 7 -16.53 15.75 -11.09
N THR A 8 -16.21 16.69 -10.21
CA THR A 8 -16.86 18.00 -10.20
C THR A 8 -15.85 19.02 -10.71
N ALA A 9 -16.22 19.80 -11.74
CA ALA A 9 -15.33 20.78 -12.34
C ALA A 9 -16.13 21.99 -12.86
N PRO A 10 -15.49 23.19 -13.00
CA PRO A 10 -16.11 24.31 -13.69
C PRO A 10 -16.61 23.92 -15.08
N ALA A 11 -17.73 24.52 -15.54
CA ALA A 11 -18.43 24.12 -16.76
C ALA A 11 -17.57 24.17 -18.04
N ASP A 12 -16.55 25.01 -18.09
CA ASP A 12 -15.59 25.09 -19.19
C ASP A 12 -14.72 23.81 -19.22
N LEU A 13 -14.19 23.45 -18.08
CA LEU A 13 -13.34 22.28 -17.91
C LEU A 13 -14.13 20.97 -18.04
N ALA A 14 -15.34 20.93 -17.48
CA ALA A 14 -16.22 19.75 -17.56
C ALA A 14 -16.56 19.40 -19.01
N ARG A 15 -16.82 20.41 -19.87
CA ARG A 15 -17.07 20.17 -21.31
C ARG A 15 -15.87 19.60 -22.05
N ASP A 16 -14.66 20.02 -21.69
CA ASP A 16 -13.44 19.49 -22.30
C ASP A 16 -13.15 18.05 -21.87
N ILE A 17 -13.40 17.74 -20.60
CA ILE A 17 -13.31 16.37 -20.06
C ILE A 17 -14.36 15.48 -20.73
N LEU A 18 -15.61 15.92 -20.78
CA LEU A 18 -16.72 15.18 -21.37
C LEU A 18 -16.43 14.77 -22.82
N ARG A 19 -15.93 15.70 -23.64
CA ARG A 19 -15.55 15.38 -25.04
C ARG A 19 -14.52 14.26 -25.12
N ARG A 20 -13.49 14.28 -24.27
CA ARG A 20 -12.45 13.24 -24.26
C ARG A 20 -13.00 11.91 -23.75
N TRP A 21 -13.88 11.92 -22.76
CA TRP A 21 -14.46 10.71 -22.20
C TRP A 21 -15.41 10.01 -23.20
N LEU A 22 -16.17 10.76 -23.98
CA LEU A 22 -17.07 10.20 -25.00
C LEU A 22 -16.31 9.49 -26.15
N ASP A 23 -15.07 9.92 -26.41
CA ASP A 23 -14.24 9.33 -27.46
C ASP A 23 -13.38 8.15 -26.94
N ASP A 24 -13.37 7.87 -25.64
CA ASP A 24 -12.54 6.81 -25.05
C ASP A 24 -13.37 5.53 -24.79
N PRO A 25 -13.11 4.44 -25.54
CA PRO A 25 -13.90 3.20 -25.41
C PRO A 25 -13.69 2.44 -24.10
N ARG A 26 -12.78 2.89 -23.25
CA ARG A 26 -12.50 2.33 -21.92
C ARG A 26 -13.40 2.89 -20.83
N LEU A 27 -14.22 3.89 -21.19
CA LEU A 27 -15.20 4.51 -20.30
C LEU A 27 -16.62 4.15 -20.77
N ILE A 28 -17.47 3.86 -19.80
CA ILE A 28 -18.90 3.63 -20.01
C ILE A 28 -19.71 4.44 -19.00
N ASP A 29 -21.01 4.44 -19.18
CA ASP A 29 -21.99 5.08 -18.31
C ASP A 29 -21.62 6.55 -17.99
N VAL A 30 -21.16 7.26 -19.05
CA VAL A 30 -20.77 8.67 -18.92
C VAL A 30 -22.02 9.53 -18.71
N VAL A 31 -22.06 10.19 -17.55
CA VAL A 31 -23.16 11.08 -17.15
C VAL A 31 -22.63 12.50 -16.99
N HIS A 32 -23.40 13.48 -17.48
CA HIS A 32 -23.14 14.91 -17.28
C HIS A 32 -24.36 15.56 -16.64
N LEU A 33 -24.16 16.11 -15.45
CA LEU A 33 -25.18 16.85 -14.71
C LEU A 33 -24.68 18.29 -14.48
N PRO A 34 -25.29 19.28 -15.13
CA PRO A 34 -24.94 20.69 -14.91
C PRO A 34 -25.45 21.20 -13.58
N GLY A 35 -24.75 22.16 -12.99
CA GLY A 35 -25.22 22.89 -11.82
C GLY A 35 -24.86 22.28 -10.47
N ALA A 36 -23.69 21.65 -10.31
CA ALA A 36 -23.17 21.29 -9.01
C ALA A 36 -22.98 22.52 -8.12
N VAL A 37 -23.39 22.41 -6.86
CA VAL A 37 -23.48 23.55 -5.94
C VAL A 37 -22.15 23.83 -5.24
N ARG A 38 -21.42 22.76 -4.82
CA ARG A 38 -20.17 22.92 -4.07
C ARG A 38 -19.22 21.73 -4.29
N PRO A 39 -18.07 21.95 -4.97
CA PRO A 39 -17.70 23.18 -5.67
C PRO A 39 -18.68 23.51 -6.80
N SER A 40 -18.84 24.81 -7.14
CA SER A 40 -19.75 25.18 -8.20
C SER A 40 -19.19 24.76 -9.56
N GLY A 41 -20.04 24.20 -10.41
CA GLY A 41 -19.64 23.68 -11.70
C GLY A 41 -20.59 22.61 -12.21
N ASP A 42 -20.06 21.67 -12.97
CA ASP A 42 -20.79 20.50 -13.48
C ASP A 42 -20.26 19.23 -12.85
N LEU A 43 -21.13 18.23 -12.72
CA LEU A 43 -20.81 16.90 -12.27
C LEU A 43 -20.68 15.98 -13.50
N LEU A 44 -19.56 15.28 -13.58
CA LEU A 44 -19.33 14.19 -14.53
C LEU A 44 -19.17 12.88 -13.76
N GLU A 45 -19.83 11.85 -14.21
CA GLU A 45 -19.65 10.49 -13.70
C GLU A 45 -19.35 9.56 -14.87
N ALA A 46 -18.52 8.55 -14.63
CA ALA A 46 -18.24 7.50 -15.60
C ALA A 46 -17.68 6.26 -14.90
N ASP A 47 -17.96 5.10 -15.46
CA ASP A 47 -17.30 3.86 -15.10
C ASP A 47 -16.12 3.61 -16.04
N VAL A 48 -14.94 3.43 -15.47
CA VAL A 48 -13.66 3.35 -16.16
C VAL A 48 -13.04 1.96 -15.95
N ALA A 49 -12.55 1.33 -17.02
CA ALA A 49 -11.76 0.13 -16.87
C ALA A 49 -10.56 0.38 -15.93
N ARG A 50 -10.35 -0.49 -14.94
CA ARG A 50 -9.34 -0.30 -13.88
C ARG A 50 -7.95 -0.01 -14.44
N GLU A 51 -7.58 -0.67 -15.52
CA GLU A 51 -6.30 -0.51 -16.21
C GLU A 51 -6.12 0.90 -16.82
N ALA A 52 -7.23 1.56 -17.13
CA ALA A 52 -7.23 2.93 -17.65
C ALA A 52 -7.30 4.00 -16.56
N ALA A 53 -7.63 3.63 -15.32
CA ALA A 53 -7.90 4.58 -14.25
C ALA A 53 -6.72 5.53 -13.97
N SER A 54 -5.48 5.03 -13.96
CA SER A 54 -4.29 5.87 -13.77
C SER A 54 -4.11 6.89 -14.89
N ASP A 55 -4.34 6.49 -16.15
CA ASP A 55 -4.26 7.38 -17.32
C ASP A 55 -5.30 8.51 -17.22
N ILE A 56 -6.54 8.16 -16.87
CA ILE A 56 -7.63 9.13 -16.74
C ILE A 56 -7.36 10.11 -15.61
N LEU A 57 -6.86 9.62 -14.46
CA LEU A 57 -6.48 10.49 -13.34
C LEU A 57 -5.36 11.46 -13.72
N GLU A 58 -4.33 10.99 -14.43
CA GLU A 58 -3.26 11.85 -14.91
C GLU A 58 -3.77 12.91 -15.90
N GLN A 59 -4.74 12.56 -16.75
CA GLN A 59 -5.38 13.52 -17.65
C GLN A 59 -6.18 14.58 -16.89
N LEU A 60 -6.93 14.19 -15.85
CA LEU A 60 -7.69 15.09 -14.99
C LEU A 60 -6.76 16.03 -14.20
N ASP A 61 -5.64 15.51 -13.70
CA ASP A 61 -4.63 16.28 -12.96
C ASP A 61 -3.97 17.33 -13.87
N ARG A 62 -3.56 16.93 -15.09
CA ARG A 62 -3.02 17.87 -16.10
C ARG A 62 -4.02 18.93 -16.54
N ALA A 63 -5.30 18.60 -16.52
CA ALA A 63 -6.36 19.55 -16.84
C ALA A 63 -6.65 20.54 -15.68
N GLY A 64 -6.05 20.36 -14.51
CA GLY A 64 -6.21 21.21 -13.34
C GLY A 64 -7.50 20.95 -12.55
N VAL A 65 -8.05 19.75 -12.63
CA VAL A 65 -9.26 19.39 -11.87
C VAL A 65 -8.98 19.40 -10.38
N ARG A 66 -7.78 19.02 -9.96
CA ARG A 66 -7.40 18.99 -8.54
C ARG A 66 -7.45 20.36 -7.87
N GLU A 67 -7.10 21.43 -8.61
CA GLU A 67 -7.10 22.80 -8.10
C GLU A 67 -8.45 23.49 -8.22
N ARG A 68 -9.24 23.15 -9.25
CA ARG A 68 -10.46 23.88 -9.62
C ARG A 68 -11.76 23.13 -9.35
N GLY A 69 -11.66 21.87 -8.95
CA GLY A 69 -12.80 20.97 -8.77
C GLY A 69 -12.51 19.89 -7.75
N GLY A 70 -12.94 18.65 -8.04
CA GLY A 70 -12.70 17.48 -7.21
C GLY A 70 -12.91 16.20 -7.98
N VAL A 71 -12.17 15.17 -7.61
CA VAL A 71 -12.32 13.80 -8.12
C VAL A 71 -12.58 12.88 -6.94
N ALA A 72 -13.61 12.06 -7.02
CA ALA A 72 -13.85 10.95 -6.10
C ALA A 72 -13.85 9.65 -6.92
N ILE A 73 -13.22 8.62 -6.35
CA ILE A 73 -13.12 7.30 -6.95
C ILE A 73 -13.76 6.31 -6.00
N SER A 74 -14.57 5.41 -6.54
CA SER A 74 -15.15 4.31 -5.79
C SER A 74 -15.11 3.03 -6.61
N GLN A 75 -15.09 1.89 -5.92
CA GLN A 75 -15.14 0.58 -6.58
C GLN A 75 -16.55 0.04 -6.46
N PRO A 76 -17.27 -0.14 -7.57
CA PRO A 76 -18.55 -0.83 -7.55
C PRO A 76 -18.34 -2.31 -7.19
N LEU A 77 -19.30 -2.91 -6.48
CA LEU A 77 -19.27 -4.34 -6.14
C LEU A 77 -19.33 -5.24 -7.38
N GLY A 78 -19.88 -4.72 -8.48
CA GLY A 78 -19.96 -5.40 -9.76
C GLY A 78 -20.66 -4.53 -10.79
N THR A 79 -20.32 -4.72 -12.05
CA THR A 79 -20.88 -4.00 -13.21
C THR A 79 -21.28 -4.99 -14.29
N PRO A 80 -22.35 -5.80 -14.06
CA PRO A 80 -22.75 -6.86 -14.98
C PRO A 80 -23.43 -6.28 -16.23
N SER A 81 -22.65 -5.87 -17.24
CA SER A 81 -23.15 -5.39 -18.52
C SER A 81 -22.19 -5.75 -19.66
N THR A 82 -22.73 -5.92 -20.87
CA THR A 82 -21.89 -6.13 -22.07
C THR A 82 -20.99 -4.93 -22.37
N ALA A 83 -21.46 -3.73 -22.08
CA ALA A 83 -20.66 -2.51 -22.21
C ALA A 83 -19.43 -2.54 -21.27
N ALA A 84 -19.60 -3.04 -20.04
CA ALA A 84 -18.49 -3.21 -19.10
C ALA A 84 -17.44 -4.19 -19.64
N GLU A 85 -17.88 -5.33 -20.18
CA GLU A 85 -16.98 -6.31 -20.81
C GLU A 85 -16.26 -5.74 -22.03
N ASP A 86 -16.92 -4.90 -22.83
CA ASP A 86 -16.32 -4.24 -23.98
C ASP A 86 -15.28 -3.20 -23.55
N ALA A 87 -15.55 -2.42 -22.52
CA ALA A 87 -14.61 -1.44 -21.97
C ALA A 87 -13.37 -2.13 -21.37
N GLU A 88 -13.55 -3.25 -20.67
CA GLU A 88 -12.43 -4.05 -20.15
C GLU A 88 -11.60 -4.64 -21.32
N ARG A 89 -12.24 -5.13 -22.37
CA ARG A 89 -11.54 -5.62 -23.57
C ARG A 89 -10.78 -4.51 -24.32
N ALA A 90 -11.32 -3.29 -24.30
CA ALA A 90 -10.65 -2.11 -24.88
C ALA A 90 -9.44 -1.67 -24.05
N ALA A 91 -9.48 -1.87 -22.73
CA ALA A 91 -8.34 -1.70 -21.85
C ALA A 91 -7.38 -2.89 -21.99
N ARG A 92 -6.08 -2.65 -21.90
CA ARG A 92 -5.05 -3.70 -21.98
C ARG A 92 -4.47 -3.97 -20.63
N GLY A 93 -4.33 -5.23 -20.30
CA GLY A 93 -3.82 -5.71 -19.03
C GLY A 93 -4.84 -6.61 -18.36
N ASP A 94 -4.53 -7.06 -17.16
CA ASP A 94 -5.46 -7.75 -16.30
C ASP A 94 -5.96 -6.75 -15.24
N PRO A 95 -7.28 -6.59 -15.06
CA PRO A 95 -7.84 -5.70 -14.04
C PRO A 95 -7.28 -5.97 -12.65
N ASP A 96 -7.01 -7.24 -12.35
CA ASP A 96 -6.49 -7.69 -11.07
C ASP A 96 -5.06 -7.20 -10.78
N ASP A 97 -4.28 -6.90 -11.82
CA ASP A 97 -2.90 -6.42 -11.70
C ASP A 97 -2.77 -4.91 -11.89
N ALA A 98 -3.86 -4.21 -12.23
CA ALA A 98 -3.85 -2.78 -12.49
C ALA A 98 -3.63 -1.97 -11.21
N VAL A 99 -2.55 -1.20 -11.18
CA VAL A 99 -2.18 -0.34 -10.04
C VAL A 99 -2.63 1.09 -10.27
N ILE A 100 -3.48 1.61 -9.40
CA ILE A 100 -3.88 3.02 -9.41
C ILE A 100 -2.94 3.80 -8.49
N TRP A 101 -1.85 4.33 -9.05
CA TRP A 101 -0.75 4.94 -8.29
C TRP A 101 -1.17 6.10 -7.39
N SER A 102 -2.17 6.88 -7.78
CA SER A 102 -2.70 7.97 -6.95
C SER A 102 -3.38 7.46 -5.67
N LEU A 103 -4.13 6.34 -5.76
CA LEU A 103 -4.73 5.72 -4.56
C LEU A 103 -3.66 5.16 -3.65
N VAL A 104 -2.64 4.48 -4.21
CA VAL A 104 -1.49 3.98 -3.43
C VAL A 104 -0.74 5.12 -2.74
N GLU A 105 -0.59 6.28 -3.39
CA GLU A 105 0.00 7.48 -2.78
C GLU A 105 -0.87 8.04 -1.65
N ASP A 106 -2.18 8.14 -1.85
CA ASP A 106 -3.12 8.66 -0.85
C ASP A 106 -3.19 7.75 0.39
N GLU A 107 -3.22 6.44 0.20
CA GLU A 107 -3.12 5.45 1.29
C GLU A 107 -1.80 5.57 2.04
N ALA A 108 -0.68 5.69 1.32
CA ALA A 108 0.62 5.88 1.94
C ALA A 108 0.69 7.18 2.75
N GLN A 109 0.09 8.26 2.26
CA GLN A 109 -0.01 9.53 3.00
C GLN A 109 -0.84 9.36 4.27
N ALA A 110 -1.97 8.65 4.20
CA ALA A 110 -2.81 8.36 5.36
C ALA A 110 -2.06 7.49 6.38
N ALA A 111 -1.43 6.41 5.95
CA ALA A 111 -0.65 5.49 6.80
C ALA A 111 0.60 6.14 7.44
N SER A 112 1.12 7.22 6.85
CA SER A 112 2.27 7.95 7.41
C SER A 112 1.91 8.93 8.54
N ARG A 113 0.63 9.01 8.94
CA ARG A 113 0.16 9.89 10.02
C ARG A 113 0.08 9.15 11.34
N ALA A 114 0.66 9.75 12.38
CA ALA A 114 0.47 9.25 13.74
C ALA A 114 -0.97 9.49 14.20
N THR A 115 -1.75 8.44 14.30
CA THR A 115 -3.12 8.52 14.86
C THR A 115 -3.16 7.84 16.23
N PRO A 116 -4.04 8.28 17.15
CA PRO A 116 -4.23 7.59 18.41
C PRO A 116 -4.57 6.10 18.23
N SER A 117 -5.39 5.76 17.24
CA SER A 117 -5.74 4.37 16.94
C SER A 117 -4.52 3.54 16.56
N TYR A 118 -3.64 4.08 15.72
CA TYR A 118 -2.38 3.42 15.36
C TYR A 118 -1.53 3.07 16.59
N LEU A 119 -1.35 4.04 17.50
CA LEU A 119 -0.55 3.82 18.71
C LEU A 119 -1.20 2.83 19.67
N VAL A 120 -2.53 2.88 19.83
CA VAL A 120 -3.27 1.94 20.68
C VAL A 120 -3.17 0.52 20.13
N PHE A 121 -3.40 0.32 18.84
CA PHE A 121 -3.25 -1.02 18.23
C PHE A 121 -1.81 -1.53 18.33
N LEU A 122 -0.81 -0.69 18.08
CA LEU A 122 0.58 -1.08 18.23
C LEU A 122 0.92 -1.44 19.68
N LEU A 123 0.41 -0.67 20.67
CA LEU A 123 0.60 -0.96 22.08
C LEU A 123 -0.01 -2.30 22.48
N ILE A 124 -1.26 -2.55 22.07
CA ILE A 124 -1.93 -3.83 22.32
C ILE A 124 -1.14 -4.98 21.67
N ALA A 125 -0.71 -4.81 20.44
CA ALA A 125 0.03 -5.82 19.71
C ALA A 125 1.36 -6.16 20.40
N VAL A 126 2.15 -5.17 20.80
CA VAL A 126 3.43 -5.37 21.48
C VAL A 126 3.24 -5.97 22.89
N ALA A 127 2.18 -5.56 23.61
CA ALA A 127 1.85 -6.16 24.89
C ALA A 127 1.42 -7.64 24.77
N LEU A 128 0.57 -7.96 23.78
CA LEU A 128 0.20 -9.35 23.46
C LEU A 128 1.44 -10.17 23.08
N ALA A 129 2.36 -9.61 22.32
CA ALA A 129 3.61 -10.27 21.98
C ALA A 129 4.48 -10.55 23.21
N GLY A 130 4.56 -9.65 24.17
CA GLY A 130 5.23 -9.89 25.45
C GLY A 130 4.60 -11.05 26.23
N ILE A 131 3.27 -11.09 26.32
CA ILE A 131 2.54 -12.20 26.96
C ILE A 131 2.78 -13.51 26.19
N ALA A 132 2.80 -13.48 24.86
CA ALA A 132 3.08 -14.65 24.03
C ALA A 132 4.45 -15.25 24.29
N VAL A 133 5.45 -14.42 24.55
CA VAL A 133 6.81 -14.82 24.90
C VAL A 133 6.84 -15.48 26.29
N LEU A 134 6.17 -14.90 27.30
CA LEU A 134 6.09 -15.45 28.67
C LEU A 134 5.40 -16.81 28.70
N THR A 135 4.36 -16.97 27.90
CA THR A 135 3.56 -18.21 27.82
C THR A 135 4.08 -19.22 26.82
N ASP A 136 5.14 -18.88 26.08
CA ASP A 136 5.68 -19.66 24.93
C ASP A 136 4.57 -20.09 23.95
N SER A 137 3.67 -19.17 23.57
CA SER A 137 2.51 -19.45 22.75
C SER A 137 2.63 -18.87 21.34
N ALA A 138 2.83 -19.72 20.34
CA ALA A 138 2.85 -19.32 18.92
C ALA A 138 1.50 -18.76 18.47
N VAL A 139 0.39 -19.20 19.04
CA VAL A 139 -0.97 -18.69 18.72
C VAL A 139 -1.12 -17.24 19.13
N LEU A 140 -0.64 -16.86 20.32
CA LEU A 140 -0.65 -15.46 20.77
C LEU A 140 0.32 -14.60 19.97
N VAL A 141 1.46 -15.15 19.52
CA VAL A 141 2.38 -14.43 18.59
C VAL A 141 1.64 -14.06 17.31
N VAL A 142 0.94 -15.02 16.69
CA VAL A 142 0.14 -14.77 15.49
C VAL A 142 -0.96 -13.72 15.75
N GLY A 143 -1.65 -13.81 16.89
CA GLY A 143 -2.64 -12.83 17.29
C GLY A 143 -2.06 -11.40 17.39
N ALA A 144 -0.89 -11.27 18.01
CA ALA A 144 -0.17 -9.99 18.11
C ALA A 144 0.21 -9.42 16.74
N MET A 145 0.70 -10.26 15.82
CA MET A 145 1.07 -9.85 14.45
C MET A 145 -0.13 -9.34 13.64
N VAL A 146 -1.30 -9.97 13.77
CA VAL A 146 -2.51 -9.56 13.05
C VAL A 146 -3.06 -8.23 13.56
N VAL A 147 -2.88 -7.93 14.84
CA VAL A 147 -3.33 -6.67 15.47
C VAL A 147 -2.39 -5.51 15.14
N GLY A 148 -1.11 -5.78 14.88
CA GLY A 148 -0.09 -4.76 14.63
C GLY A 148 -0.29 -4.02 13.31
N PRO A 149 -0.34 -2.65 13.32
CA PRO A 149 -0.58 -1.85 12.12
C PRO A 149 0.71 -1.41 11.41
N ASP A 150 1.85 -2.04 11.72
CA ASP A 150 3.19 -1.60 11.30
C ASP A 150 3.46 -1.77 9.80
N PHE A 151 2.89 -2.80 9.16
CA PHE A 151 3.12 -3.05 7.74
C PHE A 151 2.65 -1.90 6.84
N SER A 152 1.51 -1.27 7.12
CA SER A 152 1.01 -0.13 6.33
C SER A 152 1.98 1.06 6.34
N VAL A 153 2.67 1.28 7.45
CA VAL A 153 3.69 2.34 7.58
C VAL A 153 4.96 1.97 6.78
N VAL A 154 5.37 0.70 6.81
CA VAL A 154 6.49 0.21 5.97
C VAL A 154 6.15 0.36 4.49
N ALA A 155 4.97 -0.03 4.07
CA ALA A 155 4.51 0.11 2.69
C ALA A 155 4.44 1.59 2.25
N ALA A 156 4.03 2.50 3.15
CA ALA A 156 4.06 3.94 2.90
C ALA A 156 5.49 4.46 2.68
N ALA A 157 6.46 3.95 3.43
CA ALA A 157 7.87 4.29 3.23
C ALA A 157 8.37 3.82 1.85
N CYS A 158 8.03 2.58 1.45
CA CYS A 158 8.37 2.01 0.15
C CYS A 158 7.74 2.83 -1.00
N THR A 159 6.45 3.14 -0.90
CA THR A 159 5.72 3.97 -1.87
C THR A 159 6.36 5.35 -2.01
N GLY A 160 6.65 6.01 -0.90
CA GLY A 160 7.33 7.30 -0.90
C GLY A 160 8.69 7.27 -1.59
N ALA A 161 9.49 6.23 -1.36
CA ALA A 161 10.80 6.05 -1.98
C ALA A 161 10.68 5.84 -3.51
N VAL A 162 9.77 4.97 -3.96
CA VAL A 162 9.58 4.63 -5.38
C VAL A 162 8.97 5.78 -6.18
N LEU A 163 8.08 6.56 -5.57
CA LEU A 163 7.49 7.75 -6.21
C LEU A 163 8.40 8.98 -6.16
N GLY A 164 9.56 8.90 -5.50
CA GLY A 164 10.47 10.05 -5.31
C GLY A 164 9.96 11.06 -4.28
N ARG A 165 8.97 10.68 -3.48
CA ARG A 165 8.39 11.50 -2.40
C ARG A 165 9.19 11.30 -1.11
N TRP A 166 10.44 11.72 -1.09
CA TRP A 166 11.36 11.48 0.04
C TRP A 166 10.86 12.00 1.39
N ARG A 167 10.04 13.07 1.39
CA ARG A 167 9.41 13.57 2.62
C ARG A 167 8.37 12.58 3.17
N LEU A 168 7.62 11.91 2.31
CA LEU A 168 6.68 10.86 2.68
C LEU A 168 7.43 9.66 3.25
N ALA A 169 8.44 9.17 2.52
CA ALA A 169 9.28 8.06 2.97
C ALA A 169 9.93 8.33 4.33
N GLY A 170 10.56 9.50 4.49
CA GLY A 170 11.20 9.89 5.76
C GLY A 170 10.20 10.02 6.91
N ARG A 171 9.01 10.56 6.66
CA ARG A 171 7.95 10.67 7.67
C ARG A 171 7.42 9.31 8.11
N ALA A 172 7.22 8.39 7.18
CA ALA A 172 6.78 7.03 7.48
C ALA A 172 7.85 6.26 8.27
N LEU A 173 9.12 6.31 7.86
CA LEU A 173 10.23 5.71 8.59
C LEU A 173 10.40 6.31 10.00
N TRP A 174 10.27 7.63 10.13
CA TRP A 174 10.31 8.29 11.43
C TRP A 174 9.16 7.84 12.33
N LEU A 175 7.94 7.76 11.78
CA LEU A 175 6.78 7.24 12.50
C LEU A 175 7.04 5.82 13.00
N LEU A 176 7.56 4.94 12.15
CA LEU A 176 7.88 3.56 12.51
C LEU A 176 8.87 3.50 13.67
N VAL A 177 10.00 4.19 13.55
CA VAL A 177 11.08 4.15 14.56
C VAL A 177 10.61 4.67 15.92
N TRP A 178 10.03 5.89 15.96
CA TRP A 178 9.66 6.48 17.25
C TRP A 178 8.47 5.79 17.89
N SER A 179 7.49 5.29 17.10
CA SER A 179 6.33 4.60 17.66
C SER A 179 6.71 3.24 18.26
N PHE A 180 7.56 2.47 17.57
CA PHE A 180 8.11 1.23 18.15
C PHE A 180 8.94 1.52 19.39
N ALA A 181 9.81 2.55 19.39
CA ALA A 181 10.59 2.93 20.56
C ALA A 181 9.68 3.32 21.74
N LEU A 182 8.67 4.17 21.49
CA LEU A 182 7.72 4.61 22.53
C LEU A 182 6.94 3.43 23.11
N VAL A 183 6.33 2.62 22.24
CA VAL A 183 5.48 1.51 22.66
C VAL A 183 6.30 0.43 23.38
N THR A 184 7.48 0.10 22.86
CA THR A 184 8.40 -0.84 23.54
C THR A 184 8.80 -0.31 24.92
N ALA A 185 9.09 0.99 25.07
CA ALA A 185 9.39 1.58 26.37
C ALA A 185 8.19 1.50 27.34
N VAL A 186 6.97 1.80 26.86
CA VAL A 186 5.76 1.70 27.71
C VAL A 186 5.54 0.24 28.17
N VAL A 187 5.66 -0.72 27.25
CA VAL A 187 5.50 -2.15 27.58
C VAL A 187 6.65 -2.63 28.50
N ALA A 188 7.88 -2.13 28.31
CA ALA A 188 8.99 -2.46 29.20
C ALA A 188 8.77 -1.94 30.64
N VAL A 189 8.23 -0.74 30.77
CA VAL A 189 7.86 -0.20 32.10
C VAL A 189 6.75 -1.02 32.74
N ALA A 190 5.72 -1.41 31.99
CA ALA A 190 4.67 -2.30 32.47
C ALA A 190 5.23 -3.67 32.86
N ALA A 191 6.08 -4.26 32.04
CA ALA A 191 6.77 -5.54 32.31
C ALA A 191 7.66 -5.44 33.56
N PHE A 192 8.39 -4.34 33.73
CA PHE A 192 9.18 -4.09 34.94
C PHE A 192 8.32 -4.02 36.20
N ALA A 193 7.19 -3.31 36.13
CA ALA A 193 6.24 -3.24 37.25
C ALA A 193 5.63 -4.62 37.60
N THR A 194 5.24 -5.41 36.62
CA THR A 194 4.67 -6.75 36.81
C THR A 194 5.72 -7.75 37.29
N LEU A 195 6.98 -7.65 36.86
CA LEU A 195 8.11 -8.40 37.38
C LEU A 195 8.29 -8.16 38.90
N HIS A 196 8.28 -6.91 39.34
CA HIS A 196 8.41 -6.54 40.75
C HIS A 196 7.18 -6.90 41.59
N ALA A 197 6.02 -7.00 40.96
CA ALA A 197 4.80 -7.54 41.57
C ALA A 197 4.78 -9.06 41.69
N GLY A 198 5.79 -9.76 41.18
CA GLY A 198 5.93 -11.23 41.24
C GLY A 198 5.03 -11.97 40.24
N ALA A 199 4.54 -11.28 39.19
CA ALA A 199 3.68 -11.91 38.19
C ALA A 199 4.43 -12.86 37.25
N PHE A 200 5.73 -12.66 37.07
CA PHE A 200 6.63 -13.56 36.31
C PHE A 200 8.07 -13.42 36.84
N THR A 201 8.94 -14.33 36.41
CA THR A 201 10.36 -14.35 36.80
C THR A 201 11.30 -14.13 35.60
N PRO A 202 12.54 -13.67 35.81
CA PRO A 202 13.52 -13.55 34.72
C PRO A 202 13.80 -14.88 34.02
N GLU A 203 13.73 -16.01 34.74
CA GLU A 203 13.93 -17.37 34.22
C GLU A 203 12.87 -17.74 33.20
N GLU A 204 11.61 -17.25 33.36
CA GLU A 204 10.52 -17.50 32.40
C GLU A 204 10.76 -16.81 31.06
N VAL A 205 11.47 -15.69 31.04
CA VAL A 205 11.87 -15.00 29.82
C VAL A 205 13.08 -15.67 29.15
N THR A 206 14.04 -16.15 29.95
CA THR A 206 15.32 -16.68 29.44
C THR A 206 15.34 -18.21 29.23
N ARG A 207 14.30 -18.93 29.70
CA ARG A 207 14.18 -20.38 29.52
C ARG A 207 14.14 -20.77 28.03
N ALA A 208 14.36 -22.05 27.73
CA ALA A 208 14.16 -22.59 26.40
C ALA A 208 12.69 -22.38 25.96
N ARG A 209 12.47 -21.74 24.83
CA ARG A 209 11.16 -21.42 24.26
C ARG A 209 11.03 -22.06 22.88
N PRO A 210 10.57 -23.31 22.79
CA PRO A 210 10.51 -24.04 21.52
C PRO A 210 9.61 -23.37 20.49
N GLN A 211 8.52 -22.70 20.93
CA GLN A 211 7.53 -22.08 20.04
C GLN A 211 7.84 -20.62 19.70
N THR A 212 8.56 -19.89 20.57
CA THR A 212 8.80 -18.44 20.42
C THR A 212 10.27 -18.05 20.38
N GLY A 213 11.19 -19.03 20.45
CA GLY A 213 12.63 -18.78 20.46
C GLY A 213 13.18 -18.12 19.20
N PHE A 214 12.51 -18.26 18.06
CA PHE A 214 12.88 -17.64 16.79
C PHE A 214 12.74 -16.11 16.81
N ILE A 215 11.98 -15.55 17.75
CA ILE A 215 11.68 -14.10 17.82
C ILE A 215 12.94 -13.27 18.11
N TRP A 216 13.91 -13.82 18.83
CA TRP A 216 15.11 -13.10 19.26
C TRP A 216 16.42 -13.69 18.72
N ARG A 217 16.34 -14.71 17.87
CA ARG A 217 17.49 -15.36 17.21
C ARG A 217 17.41 -15.15 15.71
N PRO A 218 17.87 -13.99 15.21
CA PRO A 218 17.85 -13.73 13.78
C PRO A 218 18.70 -14.76 13.04
N ASP A 219 18.14 -15.35 12.00
CA ASP A 219 18.80 -16.25 11.09
C ASP A 219 18.57 -15.82 9.63
N ILE A 220 19.21 -16.53 8.71
CA ILE A 220 19.05 -16.24 7.28
C ILE A 220 17.59 -16.44 6.81
N TRP A 221 16.88 -17.40 7.41
CA TRP A 221 15.49 -17.68 7.06
C TRP A 221 14.56 -16.57 7.50
N SER A 222 14.82 -15.93 8.65
CA SER A 222 14.10 -14.73 9.10
C SER A 222 14.18 -13.61 8.07
N PHE A 223 15.35 -13.40 7.49
CA PHE A 223 15.52 -12.40 6.44
C PHE A 223 14.82 -12.77 5.13
N VAL A 224 14.92 -14.05 4.71
CA VAL A 224 14.21 -14.57 3.52
C VAL A 224 12.69 -14.40 3.67
N VAL A 225 12.16 -14.76 4.85
CA VAL A 225 10.72 -14.58 5.15
C VAL A 225 10.33 -13.10 5.09
N ALA A 226 11.14 -12.20 5.65
CA ALA A 226 10.89 -10.76 5.58
C ALA A 226 10.89 -10.23 4.13
N LEU A 227 11.78 -10.74 3.27
CA LEU A 227 11.79 -10.40 1.84
C LEU A 227 10.50 -10.89 1.14
N LEU A 228 10.11 -12.15 1.36
CA LEU A 228 8.91 -12.71 0.74
C LEU A 228 7.64 -12.01 1.24
N ALA A 229 7.57 -11.73 2.55
CA ALA A 229 6.46 -11.00 3.15
C ALA A 229 6.37 -9.55 2.64
N GLY A 230 7.50 -8.85 2.52
CA GLY A 230 7.56 -7.51 1.96
C GLY A 230 7.08 -7.44 0.51
N ALA A 231 7.51 -8.40 -0.31
CA ALA A 231 7.07 -8.50 -1.70
C ALA A 231 5.57 -8.81 -1.80
N ALA A 232 5.10 -9.85 -1.10
CA ALA A 232 3.70 -10.25 -1.13
C ALA A 232 2.77 -9.19 -0.56
N GLY A 233 3.17 -8.53 0.54
CA GLY A 233 2.36 -7.52 1.19
C GLY A 233 2.16 -6.26 0.34
N VAL A 234 3.24 -5.76 -0.26
CA VAL A 234 3.16 -4.61 -1.16
C VAL A 234 2.38 -4.96 -2.43
N TRP A 235 2.58 -6.17 -2.97
CA TRP A 235 1.77 -6.64 -4.11
C TRP A 235 0.28 -6.71 -3.77
N ALA A 236 -0.06 -7.29 -2.62
CA ALA A 236 -1.45 -7.37 -2.16
C ALA A 236 -2.10 -6.00 -1.95
N GLN A 237 -1.34 -5.02 -1.45
CA GLN A 237 -1.82 -3.65 -1.27
C GLN A 237 -2.09 -2.94 -2.60
N THR A 238 -1.21 -3.11 -3.59
CA THR A 238 -1.37 -2.46 -4.90
C THR A 238 -2.50 -3.07 -5.75
N THR A 239 -2.88 -4.32 -5.47
CA THR A 239 -3.93 -5.07 -6.18
C THR A 239 -5.23 -5.22 -5.39
N ASP A 240 -5.37 -4.55 -4.24
CA ASP A 240 -6.53 -4.62 -3.32
C ASP A 240 -6.87 -6.05 -2.82
N LYS A 241 -5.88 -6.96 -2.82
CA LYS A 241 -6.08 -8.34 -2.33
C LYS A 241 -5.91 -8.39 -0.81
N THR A 242 -6.84 -7.77 -0.09
CA THR A 242 -6.80 -7.64 1.39
C THR A 242 -6.71 -8.97 2.13
N SER A 243 -7.30 -10.04 1.59
CA SER A 243 -7.19 -11.39 2.19
C SER A 243 -5.76 -11.94 2.18
N ALA A 244 -4.96 -11.62 1.17
CA ALA A 244 -3.56 -12.01 1.11
C ALA A 244 -2.71 -11.24 2.14
N MET A 245 -3.08 -10.00 2.47
CA MET A 245 -2.38 -9.19 3.47
C MET A 245 -2.41 -9.83 4.87
N VAL A 246 -3.48 -10.53 5.24
CA VAL A 246 -3.55 -11.24 6.53
C VAL A 246 -2.45 -12.29 6.64
N GLY A 247 -2.18 -13.04 5.57
CA GLY A 247 -1.08 -14.01 5.53
C GLY A 247 0.30 -13.35 5.68
N VAL A 248 0.48 -12.16 5.10
CA VAL A 248 1.70 -11.36 5.25
C VAL A 248 1.88 -10.93 6.70
N PHE A 249 0.83 -10.39 7.34
CA PHE A 249 0.89 -9.97 8.75
C PHE A 249 1.30 -11.13 9.68
N ILE A 250 0.84 -12.34 9.41
CA ILE A 250 1.19 -13.55 10.18
C ILE A 250 2.67 -13.95 9.99
N SER A 251 3.32 -13.56 8.92
CA SER A 251 4.71 -13.96 8.64
C SER A 251 5.78 -12.97 9.13
N VAL A 252 5.39 -11.74 9.47
CA VAL A 252 6.33 -10.66 9.83
C VAL A 252 6.52 -10.57 11.34
N THR A 253 7.73 -10.85 11.83
CA THR A 253 8.05 -10.89 13.26
C THR A 253 8.53 -9.56 13.86
N THR A 254 8.11 -8.40 13.34
CA THR A 254 8.45 -7.08 13.87
C THR A 254 7.85 -6.85 15.27
N VAL A 255 6.55 -7.02 15.39
CA VAL A 255 5.81 -6.85 16.65
C VAL A 255 6.27 -7.84 17.72
N PRO A 256 6.42 -9.16 17.45
CA PRO A 256 6.97 -10.10 18.42
C PRO A 256 8.37 -9.74 18.90
N ALA A 257 9.24 -9.29 18.00
CA ALA A 257 10.58 -8.84 18.39
C ALA A 257 10.54 -7.63 19.33
N ALA A 258 9.63 -6.68 19.10
CA ALA A 258 9.43 -5.53 19.99
C ALA A 258 8.91 -5.95 21.37
N GLY A 259 7.98 -6.92 21.43
CA GLY A 259 7.47 -7.46 22.69
C GLY A 259 8.56 -8.16 23.50
N ASN A 260 9.37 -8.99 22.85
CA ASN A 260 10.52 -9.64 23.52
C ASN A 260 11.59 -8.63 23.92
N LEU A 261 11.83 -7.61 23.11
CA LEU A 261 12.74 -6.49 23.44
C LEU A 261 12.31 -5.79 24.73
N ALA A 262 10.99 -5.52 24.87
CA ALA A 262 10.46 -4.90 26.08
C ALA A 262 10.68 -5.78 27.33
N LEU A 263 10.48 -7.09 27.24
CA LEU A 263 10.78 -8.02 28.33
C LEU A 263 12.28 -8.08 28.63
N GLY A 264 13.12 -8.16 27.59
CA GLY A 264 14.58 -8.14 27.72
C GLY A 264 15.10 -6.91 28.47
N VAL A 265 14.52 -5.72 28.17
CA VAL A 265 14.80 -4.46 28.89
C VAL A 265 14.34 -4.56 30.33
N ALA A 266 13.14 -5.07 30.62
CA ALA A 266 12.58 -5.18 31.95
C ALA A 266 13.42 -6.08 32.88
N ILE A 267 13.99 -7.18 32.35
CA ILE A 267 14.84 -8.12 33.13
C ILE A 267 16.34 -7.76 33.07
N GLY A 268 16.75 -6.77 32.23
CA GLY A 268 18.16 -6.38 32.06
C GLY A 268 19.00 -7.40 31.27
N SER A 269 18.41 -8.24 30.43
CA SER A 269 19.13 -9.26 29.64
C SER A 269 19.69 -8.68 28.35
N ALA A 270 21.00 -8.47 28.30
CA ALA A 270 21.68 -7.96 27.10
C ALA A 270 21.50 -8.88 25.87
N ALA A 271 21.45 -10.20 26.06
CA ALA A 271 21.27 -11.15 24.98
C ALA A 271 19.88 -11.03 24.32
N GLU A 272 18.82 -10.98 25.14
CA GLU A 272 17.45 -10.78 24.66
C GLU A 272 17.27 -9.43 23.97
N ILE A 273 17.85 -8.36 24.53
CA ILE A 273 17.83 -7.01 23.95
C ILE A 273 18.51 -7.01 22.57
N ALA A 274 19.76 -7.48 22.50
CA ALA A 274 20.54 -7.47 21.27
C ALA A 274 19.92 -8.34 20.19
N GLY A 275 19.47 -9.55 20.56
CA GLY A 275 18.82 -10.48 19.63
C GLY A 275 17.52 -9.90 19.06
N SER A 276 16.63 -9.40 19.92
CA SER A 276 15.34 -8.81 19.50
C SER A 276 15.51 -7.53 18.68
N ALA A 277 16.42 -6.65 19.07
CA ALA A 277 16.71 -5.43 18.31
C ALA A 277 17.27 -5.77 16.92
N SER A 278 18.15 -6.77 16.82
CA SER A 278 18.70 -7.25 15.56
C SER A 278 17.61 -7.88 14.68
N GLN A 279 16.72 -8.68 15.26
CA GLN A 279 15.58 -9.31 14.57
C GLN A 279 14.61 -8.23 14.02
N LEU A 280 14.26 -7.24 14.85
CA LEU A 280 13.41 -6.12 14.45
C LEU A 280 14.03 -5.34 13.27
N GLY A 281 15.31 -4.99 13.40
CA GLY A 281 16.04 -4.27 12.35
C GLY A 281 16.13 -5.05 11.04
N LEU A 282 16.43 -6.36 11.12
CA LEU A 282 16.55 -7.25 9.97
C LEU A 282 15.20 -7.42 9.24
N ASN A 283 14.12 -7.57 9.99
CA ASN A 283 12.77 -7.68 9.43
C ASN A 283 12.36 -6.38 8.72
N VAL A 284 12.51 -5.22 9.38
CA VAL A 284 12.19 -3.93 8.76
C VAL A 284 13.02 -3.71 7.49
N LEU A 285 14.32 -4.02 7.53
CA LEU A 285 15.19 -3.91 6.36
C LEU A 285 14.74 -4.83 5.22
N GLY A 286 14.44 -6.09 5.52
CA GLY A 286 13.94 -7.06 4.53
C GLY A 286 12.64 -6.61 3.88
N LEU A 287 11.68 -6.14 4.68
CA LEU A 287 10.41 -5.59 4.19
C LEU A 287 10.62 -4.37 3.28
N LEU A 288 11.49 -3.42 3.67
CA LEU A 288 11.78 -2.23 2.88
C LEU A 288 12.46 -2.58 1.56
N VAL A 289 13.48 -3.43 1.59
CA VAL A 289 14.21 -3.85 0.37
C VAL A 289 13.26 -4.55 -0.60
N ALA A 290 12.51 -5.52 -0.12
CA ALA A 290 11.57 -6.26 -0.97
C ALA A 290 10.41 -5.38 -1.45
N GLY A 291 9.83 -4.55 -0.57
CA GLY A 291 8.73 -3.66 -0.92
C GLY A 291 9.14 -2.63 -1.98
N VAL A 292 10.29 -1.97 -1.81
CA VAL A 292 10.82 -1.03 -2.82
C VAL A 292 11.09 -1.74 -4.14
N THR A 293 11.73 -2.91 -4.11
CA THR A 293 12.05 -3.68 -5.32
C THR A 293 10.77 -4.08 -6.06
N THR A 294 9.77 -4.58 -5.35
CA THR A 294 8.47 -4.99 -5.91
C THR A 294 7.76 -3.82 -6.57
N LEU A 295 7.64 -2.67 -5.89
CA LEU A 295 7.02 -1.48 -6.46
C LEU A 295 7.78 -0.94 -7.68
N LEU A 296 9.13 -0.98 -7.65
CA LEU A 296 9.93 -0.58 -8.80
C LEU A 296 9.68 -1.50 -10.00
N LEU A 297 9.65 -2.81 -9.78
CA LEU A 297 9.37 -3.79 -10.84
C LEU A 297 7.95 -3.59 -11.41
N GLN A 298 6.93 -3.42 -10.56
CA GLN A 298 5.58 -3.09 -11.01
C GLN A 298 5.56 -1.81 -11.83
N ARG A 299 6.19 -0.74 -11.35
CA ARG A 299 6.23 0.56 -12.05
C ARG A 299 6.94 0.48 -13.40
N ILE A 300 8.02 -0.30 -13.50
CA ILE A 300 8.75 -0.51 -14.76
C ILE A 300 7.88 -1.34 -15.72
N ALA A 301 7.27 -2.44 -15.27
CA ALA A 301 6.41 -3.28 -16.08
C ALA A 301 5.25 -2.48 -16.70
N TRP A 302 4.55 -1.67 -15.89
CA TRP A 302 3.47 -0.81 -16.39
C TRP A 302 3.94 0.25 -17.38
N ARG A 303 5.12 0.88 -17.17
CA ARG A 303 5.67 1.85 -18.11
C ARG A 303 5.98 1.23 -19.48
N HIS A 304 6.46 0.00 -19.53
CA HIS A 304 6.73 -0.70 -20.80
C HIS A 304 5.43 -1.03 -21.53
N LEU A 305 4.39 -1.46 -20.83
CA LEU A 305 3.07 -1.70 -21.41
C LEU A 305 2.47 -0.42 -22.01
N ASP A 306 2.60 0.72 -21.31
CA ASP A 306 2.15 2.03 -21.80
C ASP A 306 2.97 2.56 -22.98
N ALA A 307 4.29 2.34 -23.01
CA ALA A 307 5.16 2.77 -24.10
C ALA A 307 4.85 2.02 -25.41
N ASP A 308 4.64 0.72 -25.33
CA ASP A 308 4.23 -0.12 -26.48
C ASP A 308 2.85 0.29 -27.02
N ARG A 309 1.97 0.73 -26.13
CA ARG A 309 0.64 1.24 -26.47
C ARG A 309 0.74 2.56 -27.25
N ARG A 310 1.49 3.54 -26.75
CA ARG A 310 1.72 4.82 -27.44
C ARG A 310 2.34 4.61 -28.81
N ALA A 311 3.32 3.74 -28.92
CA ALA A 311 3.97 3.42 -30.20
C ALA A 311 3.03 2.74 -31.21
N ARG A 312 1.99 2.00 -30.76
CA ARG A 312 0.96 1.42 -31.64
C ARG A 312 -0.09 2.44 -32.05
N LEU A 313 -0.54 3.30 -31.13
CA LEU A 313 -1.46 4.39 -31.44
C LEU A 313 -0.85 5.38 -32.45
N ASP A 314 0.40 5.74 -32.27
CA ASP A 314 1.14 6.59 -33.23
C ASP A 314 1.28 5.96 -34.62
N ARG A 315 1.37 4.62 -34.68
CA ARG A 315 1.37 3.88 -35.95
C ARG A 315 0.00 3.86 -36.63
N LEU A 316 -1.07 3.76 -35.84
CA LEU A 316 -2.46 3.74 -36.35
C LEU A 316 -2.94 5.14 -36.75
N LEU A 317 -2.47 6.18 -36.06
CA LEU A 317 -2.83 7.59 -36.30
C LEU A 317 -1.92 8.26 -37.34
N ARG A 318 -0.87 7.61 -37.82
CA ARG A 318 -0.11 8.15 -38.97
C ARG A 318 -1.02 8.15 -40.17
N PRO A 319 -1.28 9.33 -40.80
CA PRO A 319 -2.02 9.37 -42.04
C PRO A 319 -1.33 8.46 -43.04
N ALA A 320 -2.11 7.64 -43.75
CA ALA A 320 -1.58 6.83 -44.84
C ALA A 320 -0.78 7.73 -45.78
N PRO A 321 0.43 7.31 -46.23
CA PRO A 321 1.18 8.12 -47.17
C PRO A 321 0.25 8.44 -48.34
N ALA A 322 0.08 9.74 -48.62
CA ALA A 322 -0.73 10.19 -49.74
C ALA A 322 -0.23 9.46 -50.99
N HIS A 323 -0.99 8.49 -51.42
CA HIS A 323 -0.73 7.85 -52.69
C HIS A 323 -0.76 8.97 -53.72
N ALA A 324 0.42 9.34 -54.27
CA ALA A 324 0.54 10.22 -55.41
C ALA A 324 -0.39 9.69 -56.50
N HIS A 325 -1.44 10.45 -56.80
CA HIS A 325 -2.36 10.13 -57.85
C HIS A 325 -1.57 9.94 -59.17
N PRO A 326 -1.74 8.82 -59.88
CA PRO A 326 -0.98 8.53 -61.11
C PRO A 326 -1.22 9.48 -62.27
N TRP A 327 -2.09 10.48 -62.12
CA TRP A 327 -2.60 11.32 -63.21
C TRP A 327 -2.00 12.70 -63.34
N GLN A 328 -0.87 12.97 -62.67
CA GLN A 328 -0.20 14.29 -62.86
C GLN A 328 1.09 14.20 -63.72
N ARG A 329 1.15 13.27 -64.63
CA ARG A 329 2.15 13.32 -65.71
C ARG A 329 1.42 13.29 -67.07
N ARG A 330 0.97 14.43 -67.54
CA ARG A 330 0.92 14.84 -68.95
C ARG A 330 1.00 16.34 -69.06
#